data_3d83b46a82575bf12bd488791f72b915
#
_entry.id   3d83b46a82575bf12bd488791f72b915
#
_cell.length_a   1.000
_cell.length_b   1.000
_cell.length_c   1.000
_cell.angle_alpha   90.00
_cell.angle_beta   90.00
_cell.angle_gamma   90.00
#
_symmetry.space_group_name_H-M   'P 1'
#
loop_
_entity.id
_entity.type
_entity.pdbx_description
1 polymer ?
#
loop_
_entity_poly.entity_id
_entity_poly.type
_entity_poly.pdbx_seq_one_letter_code
_entity_poly.pdbx_strand_id
1 'polypeptide(L)' 'MLRILLVDDEPLVLIGLQGMLEWEKLGCTVCGTARNGKLALELIEREKPDIVIAD' A
#
# COMPACT_ATOMS: atom_id res chain seq x y z
N MET A 1 1.93 0.35 14.66
CA MET A 1 2.60 0.31 13.35
C MET A 1 2.00 1.33 12.40
N LEU A 2 2.84 1.93 11.58
CA LEU A 2 2.36 2.78 10.50
C LEU A 2 1.67 1.93 9.42
N ARG A 3 0.52 2.36 8.97
CA ARG A 3 -0.29 1.65 8.00
C ARG A 3 0.00 2.22 6.60
N ILE A 4 0.42 1.35 5.70
CA ILE A 4 0.89 1.74 4.36
C ILE A 4 -0.11 1.26 3.31
N LEU A 5 -0.50 2.15 2.40
CA LEU A 5 -1.25 1.79 1.20
C LEU A 5 -0.30 1.87 0.01
N LEU A 6 -0.25 0.81 -0.78
CA LEU A 6 0.55 0.78 -2.01
C LEU A 6 -0.35 0.97 -3.23
N VAL A 7 0.01 1.88 -4.11
CA VAL A 7 -0.75 2.17 -5.33
C VAL A 7 0.17 2.09 -6.54
N ASP A 8 -0.16 1.22 -7.48
CA ASP A 8 0.57 1.09 -8.74
C ASP A 8 -0.32 0.38 -9.74
N ASP A 9 -0.29 0.80 -11.00
CA ASP A 9 -1.12 0.17 -12.04
C ASP A 9 -0.56 -1.17 -12.50
N GLU A 10 0.66 -1.52 -12.11
CA GLU A 10 1.27 -2.81 -12.44
C GLU A 10 1.16 -3.78 -11.26
N PRO A 11 0.32 -4.84 -11.36
CA PRO A 11 0.13 -5.78 -10.26
C PRO A 11 1.43 -6.46 -9.79
N LEU A 12 2.35 -6.72 -10.71
CA LEU A 12 3.62 -7.36 -10.35
C LEU A 12 4.48 -6.45 -9.47
N VAL A 13 4.40 -5.14 -9.68
CA VAL A 13 5.11 -4.18 -8.83
C VAL A 13 4.54 -4.22 -7.41
N LEU A 14 3.22 -4.28 -7.27
CA LEU A 14 2.57 -4.36 -5.96
C LEU A 14 3.00 -5.63 -5.22
N ILE A 15 3.01 -6.77 -5.92
CA ILE A 15 3.44 -8.04 -5.33
C ILE A 15 4.92 -7.95 -4.91
N GLY A 16 5.75 -7.39 -5.79
CA GLY A 16 7.17 -7.23 -5.50
C GLY A 16 7.43 -6.36 -4.29
N LEU A 17 6.75 -5.22 -4.19
CA LEU A 17 6.92 -4.31 -3.05
C LEU A 17 6.51 -4.98 -1.74
N GLN A 18 5.41 -5.73 -1.75
CA GLN A 18 4.96 -6.42 -0.54
C GLN A 18 5.97 -7.47 -0.06
N GLY A 19 6.61 -8.17 -0.99
CA GLY A 19 7.55 -9.22 -0.65
C GLY A 19 8.99 -8.77 -0.47
N MET A 20 9.36 -7.61 -1.04
CA MET A 20 10.74 -7.12 -1.07
C MET A 20 11.18 -6.51 0.26
N LEU A 21 10.26 -5.84 0.96
CA LEU A 21 10.58 -5.13 2.18
C LEU A 21 10.04 -5.87 3.40
N GLU A 22 10.84 -5.86 4.45
CA GLU A 22 10.40 -6.38 5.74
C GLU A 22 9.68 -5.27 6.50
N TRP A 23 8.43 -5.02 6.11
CA TRP A 23 7.63 -3.92 6.61
C TRP A 23 7.54 -3.88 8.14
N GLU A 24 7.37 -5.04 8.76
CA GLU A 24 7.25 -5.09 10.22
C GLU A 24 8.52 -4.63 10.92
N LYS A 25 9.68 -4.94 10.38
CA LYS A 25 10.95 -4.47 10.94
C LYS A 25 11.10 -2.97 10.81
N LEU A 26 10.43 -2.37 9.83
CA LEU A 26 10.42 -0.93 9.64
C LEU A 26 9.34 -0.23 10.48
N GLY A 27 8.60 -0.98 11.28
CA GLY A 27 7.50 -0.45 12.07
C GLY A 27 6.25 -0.16 11.24
N CYS A 28 6.08 -0.87 10.11
CA CYS A 28 5.01 -0.63 9.16
C CYS A 28 4.21 -1.90 8.88
N THR A 29 2.99 -1.72 8.39
CA THR A 29 2.18 -2.82 7.87
C THR A 29 1.49 -2.35 6.60
N VAL A 30 1.40 -3.21 5.59
CA VAL A 30 0.68 -2.90 4.36
C VAL A 30 -0.79 -3.19 4.61
N CYS A 31 -1.62 -2.14 4.64
CA CYS A 31 -3.04 -2.29 4.92
C CYS A 31 -3.88 -2.50 3.66
N GLY A 32 -3.29 -2.31 2.48
CA GLY A 32 -3.99 -2.57 1.24
C GLY A 32 -3.15 -2.20 0.03
N THR A 33 -3.63 -2.62 -1.13
CA THR A 33 -3.03 -2.27 -2.41
C THR A 33 -4.12 -1.83 -3.38
N ALA A 34 -3.81 -0.89 -4.26
CA ALA A 34 -4.73 -0.41 -5.26
C ALA A 34 -4.02 -0.27 -6.60
N ARG A 35 -4.74 -0.56 -7.70
CA ARG A 35 -4.19 -0.50 -9.05
C ARG A 35 -4.50 0.81 -9.76
N ASN A 36 -5.33 1.65 -9.18
CA ASN A 36 -5.68 2.93 -9.76
C ASN A 36 -6.15 3.90 -8.68
N GLY A 37 -6.34 5.16 -9.07
CA GLY A 37 -6.72 6.20 -8.13
C GLY A 37 -8.09 6.01 -7.50
N LYS A 38 -9.04 5.47 -8.25
CA LYS A 38 -10.39 5.24 -7.72
C LYS A 38 -10.38 4.24 -6.58
N LEU A 39 -9.69 3.11 -6.78
CA LEU A 39 -9.56 2.09 -5.74
C LEU A 39 -8.74 2.62 -4.56
N ALA A 40 -7.71 3.43 -4.85
CA ALA A 40 -6.92 4.04 -3.80
C ALA A 40 -7.77 4.92 -2.90
N LEU A 41 -8.63 5.76 -3.47
CA LEU A 41 -9.51 6.63 -2.69
C LEU A 41 -10.46 5.83 -1.81
N GLU A 42 -11.03 4.76 -2.35
CA GLU A 42 -11.91 3.88 -1.58
C GLU A 42 -11.18 3.25 -0.39
N LEU A 43 -9.95 2.80 -0.61
CA LEU A 43 -9.14 2.21 0.46
C LEU A 43 -8.68 3.24 1.48
N ILE A 44 -8.37 4.46 1.04
CA ILE A 44 -7.99 5.54 1.96
C ILE A 44 -9.13 5.81 2.94
N GLU A 45 -10.37 5.87 2.45
CA GLU A 45 -11.51 6.10 3.31
C GLU A 45 -11.78 4.94 4.26
N ARG A 46 -11.63 3.71 3.78
CA ARG A 46 -11.93 2.52 4.57
C ARG A 46 -10.82 2.15 5.55
N GLU A 47 -9.57 2.15 5.07
CA GLU A 47 -8.43 1.68 5.85
C GLU A 47 -7.68 2.77 6.59
N LYS A 48 -7.87 4.02 6.20
CA LYS A 48 -7.23 5.20 6.82
C LYS A 48 -5.72 5.02 6.99
N PRO A 49 -4.99 4.82 5.89
CA PRO A 49 -3.54 4.63 5.97
C PRO A 49 -2.82 5.88 6.48
N ASP A 50 -1.67 5.67 7.09
CA ASP A 50 -0.82 6.77 7.52
C ASP A 50 0.01 7.28 6.35
N ILE A 51 0.40 6.38 5.45
CA ILE A 51 1.26 6.70 4.32
C ILE A 51 0.70 6.03 3.06
N VAL A 52 0.72 6.76 1.96
CA VAL A 52 0.38 6.22 0.64
C VAL A 52 1.63 6.28 -0.23
N ILE A 53 2.05 5.13 -0.75
CA ILE A 53 3.15 5.05 -1.69
C ILE A 53 2.53 4.82 -3.06
N ALA A 54 2.63 5.83 -3.92
CA ALA A 54 2.03 5.81 -5.24
C ALA A 54 3.07 6.14 -6.31
N ASP A 55 3.00 5.43 -7.41
CA ASP A 55 3.82 5.72 -8.57
C ASP A 55 3.02 6.51 -9.61
#